data_d83509eb8865165b65d335cc793fa889
#
_entry.id   d83509eb8865165b65d335cc793fa889
#
_cell.length_a   1.000
_cell.length_b   1.000
_cell.length_c   1.000
_cell.angle_alpha   90.00
_cell.angle_beta   90.00
_cell.angle_gamma   90.00
#
_symmetry.space_group_name_H-M   'P 1'
#
loop_
_entity.id
_entity.type
_entity.pdbx_description
1 polymer ?
#
loop_
_entity_poly.entity_id
_entity_poly.type
_entity_poly.pdbx_seq_one_letter_code
_entity_poly.pdbx_strand_id
1 'polypeptide(L)'
;MKEEIVMTGIIDKIRNISGLGKARGCSLEQIEEAQKTLGITFPEEFIEYVKEFGCIDFGATEWTGLNIKGYLNTVTATQREISANHNFPKDSFVLEDMNIDAKKVIVDESGKVSMLQYDKITPLCNSISEYLDMCVERNK
;
A
#
# COMPACT_ATOMS: atom_id res chain seq x y z
N MET A 1 13.92 -2.29 -29.46
CA MET A 1 13.37 -2.04 -29.02
C MET A 1 12.95 -1.97 -28.18
N LYS A 2 12.80 -1.95 -27.91
CA LYS A 2 12.28 -1.84 -27.16
C LYS A 2 11.80 -1.64 -26.17
N GLU A 3 11.89 -1.58 -25.90
CA GLU A 3 11.49 -1.38 -25.15
C GLU A 3 11.02 -0.96 -24.32
N GLU A 4 11.16 -0.93 -24.35
CA GLU A 4 10.80 -0.42 -23.78
C GLU A 4 10.11 -0.06 -23.15
N ILE A 5 10.19 -0.26 -23.31
CA ILE A 5 9.48 0.05 -22.87
C ILE A 5 9.12 0.38 -21.95
N VAL A 6 9.46 0.76 -22.03
CA VAL A 6 9.23 1.21 -21.12
C VAL A 6 8.30 1.32 -20.29
N MET A 7 8.19 1.04 -19.88
CA MET A 7 7.23 0.94 -19.14
C MET A 7 7.19 1.64 -17.95
N THR A 8 6.21 2.19 -17.57
CA THR A 8 6.13 2.92 -16.38
C THR A 8 5.67 2.00 -15.25
N GLY A 9 6.67 1.43 -14.62
CA GLY A 9 6.41 0.67 -13.41
C GLY A 9 6.06 1.60 -12.27
N ILE A 10 5.62 1.01 -11.16
CA ILE A 10 5.19 1.78 -9.99
C ILE A 10 6.32 2.65 -9.43
N ILE A 11 7.56 2.17 -9.50
CA ILE A 11 8.71 2.92 -9.00
C ILE A 11 8.86 4.25 -9.72
N ASP A 12 8.80 4.22 -11.06
CA ASP A 12 8.92 5.44 -11.86
C ASP A 12 7.77 6.40 -11.62
N LYS A 13 6.56 5.87 -11.48
CA LYS A 13 5.38 6.69 -11.20
C LYS A 13 5.53 7.41 -9.87
N ILE A 14 6.01 6.71 -8.85
CA ILE A 14 6.21 7.31 -7.52
C ILE A 14 7.30 8.38 -7.58
N ARG A 15 8.42 8.09 -8.26
CA ARG A 15 9.52 9.04 -8.35
C ARG A 15 9.12 10.37 -9.00
N ASN A 16 8.13 10.34 -9.87
CA ASN A 16 7.68 11.54 -10.58
C ASN A 16 6.66 12.36 -9.82
N ILE A 17 6.31 11.94 -8.60
CA ILE A 17 5.34 12.68 -7.79
C ILE A 17 6.00 13.93 -7.19
N SER A 18 5.35 15.08 -7.39
CA SER A 18 5.79 16.33 -6.83
C SER A 18 5.55 16.34 -5.32
N GLY A 19 6.55 16.79 -4.56
CA GLY A 19 6.41 16.89 -3.11
C GLY A 19 6.45 15.55 -2.39
N LEU A 20 7.05 14.54 -3.00
CA LEU A 20 7.15 13.20 -2.42
C LEU A 20 7.99 13.18 -1.15
N GLY A 21 7.39 12.66 -0.06
CA GLY A 21 8.12 12.28 1.13
C GLY A 21 8.33 10.78 1.11
N LYS A 22 9.50 10.33 1.55
CA LYS A 22 9.81 8.90 1.55
C LYS A 22 10.71 8.53 2.72
N ALA A 23 10.60 7.28 3.15
CA ALA A 23 11.50 6.70 4.14
C ALA A 23 12.66 6.03 3.42
N ARG A 24 13.27 5.04 4.04
CA ARG A 24 14.32 4.23 3.42
C ARG A 24 13.72 2.95 2.90
N GLY A 25 14.22 2.49 1.75
CA GLY A 25 13.83 1.19 1.23
C GLY A 25 14.14 0.08 2.23
N CYS A 26 13.33 -0.97 2.22
CA CYS A 26 13.51 -2.07 3.14
C CYS A 26 14.25 -3.24 2.49
N SER A 27 14.75 -4.16 3.32
CA SER A 27 15.46 -5.35 2.86
C SER A 27 14.48 -6.46 2.52
N LEU A 28 14.96 -7.47 1.79
CA LEU A 28 14.18 -8.68 1.53
C LEU A 28 13.79 -9.37 2.83
N GLU A 29 14.68 -9.35 3.82
CA GLU A 29 14.38 -9.96 5.12
C GLU A 29 13.20 -9.27 5.80
N GLN A 30 13.14 -7.95 5.72
CA GLN A 30 12.03 -7.20 6.29
C GLN A 30 10.71 -7.53 5.59
N ILE A 31 10.76 -7.70 4.27
CA ILE A 31 9.58 -8.06 3.50
C ILE A 31 9.11 -9.47 3.87
N GLU A 32 10.04 -10.43 3.94
CA GLU A 32 9.72 -11.81 4.28
C GLU A 32 9.14 -11.92 5.69
N GLU A 33 9.72 -11.18 6.62
CA GLU A 33 9.24 -11.17 8.01
C GLU A 33 7.82 -10.61 8.08
N ALA A 34 7.54 -9.56 7.35
CA ALA A 34 6.21 -8.96 7.31
C ALA A 34 5.18 -9.93 6.73
N GLN A 35 5.53 -10.59 5.63
CA GLN A 35 4.66 -11.58 5.01
C GLN A 35 4.38 -12.74 5.95
N LYS A 36 5.41 -13.22 6.63
CA LYS A 36 5.27 -14.31 7.58
C LYS A 36 4.37 -13.91 8.75
N THR A 37 4.57 -12.72 9.29
CA THR A 37 3.78 -12.24 10.42
C THR A 37 2.30 -12.09 10.07
N LEU A 38 2.01 -11.61 8.86
CA LEU A 38 0.63 -11.43 8.42
C LEU A 38 0.02 -12.68 7.81
N GLY A 39 0.85 -13.66 7.43
CA GLY A 39 0.37 -14.89 6.80
C GLY A 39 -0.13 -14.66 5.38
N ILE A 40 0.44 -13.68 4.66
CA ILE A 40 0.02 -13.35 3.29
C ILE A 40 1.25 -13.17 2.42
N THR A 41 1.03 -13.19 1.10
CA THR A 41 2.06 -12.85 0.11
C THR A 41 1.72 -11.48 -0.46
N PHE A 42 2.64 -10.53 -0.35
CA PHE A 42 2.41 -9.21 -0.92
C PHE A 42 2.43 -9.27 -2.45
N PRO A 43 1.58 -8.49 -3.13
CA PRO A 43 1.68 -8.40 -4.58
C PRO A 43 2.98 -7.73 -4.99
N GLU A 44 3.42 -8.03 -6.20
CA GLU A 44 4.71 -7.57 -6.73
C GLU A 44 4.89 -6.05 -6.61
N GLU A 45 3.86 -5.30 -6.95
CA GLU A 45 3.95 -3.83 -6.89
C GLU A 45 4.20 -3.31 -5.49
N PHE A 46 3.62 -3.96 -4.47
CA PHE A 46 3.88 -3.55 -3.10
C PHE A 46 5.32 -3.84 -2.70
N ILE A 47 5.82 -5.03 -3.11
CA ILE A 47 7.22 -5.40 -2.85
C ILE A 47 8.17 -4.38 -3.50
N GLU A 48 7.93 -4.03 -4.75
CA GLU A 48 8.74 -3.04 -5.46
C GLU A 48 8.72 -1.68 -4.73
N TYR A 49 7.53 -1.26 -4.32
CA TYR A 49 7.35 0.00 -3.63
C TYR A 49 8.15 0.04 -2.32
N VAL A 50 7.99 -0.95 -1.45
CA VAL A 50 8.66 -0.90 -0.14
C VAL A 50 10.16 -1.14 -0.24
N LYS A 51 10.61 -1.92 -1.23
CA LYS A 51 12.05 -2.11 -1.45
C LYS A 51 12.73 -0.80 -1.81
N GLU A 52 12.08 0.00 -2.64
CA GLU A 52 12.69 1.25 -3.12
C GLU A 52 12.51 2.40 -2.13
N PHE A 53 11.33 2.54 -1.57
CA PHE A 53 10.96 3.74 -0.80
C PHE A 53 10.68 3.48 0.68
N GLY A 54 10.36 2.26 1.05
CA GLY A 54 9.96 1.93 2.42
C GLY A 54 8.55 2.39 2.73
N CYS A 55 8.31 3.69 2.63
CA CYS A 55 7.02 4.30 2.93
C CYS A 55 6.99 5.66 2.24
N ILE A 56 5.82 6.08 1.74
CA ILE A 56 5.71 7.37 1.06
C ILE A 56 4.53 8.19 1.58
N ASP A 57 4.65 9.51 1.40
CA ASP A 57 3.55 10.43 1.57
C ASP A 57 3.68 11.56 0.54
N PHE A 58 2.56 12.16 0.18
CA PHE A 58 2.53 13.32 -0.70
C PHE A 58 1.16 13.99 -0.58
N GLY A 59 1.15 15.31 -0.47
CA GLY A 59 -0.09 16.04 -0.24
C GLY A 59 -0.81 15.50 0.99
N ALA A 60 -2.06 15.14 0.84
CA ALA A 60 -2.86 14.57 1.93
C ALA A 60 -2.85 13.04 1.93
N THR A 61 -1.98 12.42 1.13
CA THR A 61 -1.90 10.97 1.01
C THR A 61 -0.74 10.42 1.84
N GLU A 62 -1.02 9.40 2.66
CA GLU A 62 0.00 8.65 3.41
C GLU A 62 -0.26 7.17 3.20
N TRP A 63 0.68 6.47 2.56
CA TRP A 63 0.59 5.01 2.43
C TRP A 63 1.35 4.37 3.58
N THR A 64 0.90 3.19 4.00
CA THR A 64 1.70 2.38 4.91
C THR A 64 2.89 1.81 4.15
N GLY A 65 3.87 1.36 4.89
CA GLY A 65 5.03 0.73 4.29
C GLY A 65 5.79 -0.09 5.31
N LEU A 66 7.02 -0.42 4.96
CA LEU A 66 7.91 -1.16 5.82
C LEU A 66 9.14 -0.29 6.12
N ASN A 67 9.95 -0.73 7.08
CA ASN A 67 11.10 0.03 7.54
C ASN A 67 10.70 1.38 8.14
N ILE A 68 9.52 1.40 8.74
CA ILE A 68 8.97 2.56 9.45
C ILE A 68 8.19 2.03 10.66
N LYS A 69 8.13 2.81 11.72
CA LYS A 69 7.46 2.41 12.96
C LYS A 69 6.12 3.10 13.11
N GLY A 70 5.26 2.50 13.93
CA GLY A 70 4.01 3.12 14.32
C GLY A 70 2.89 2.88 13.32
N TYR A 71 1.96 3.82 13.25
CA TYR A 71 0.72 3.63 12.49
C TYR A 71 0.93 3.53 10.98
N LEU A 72 2.06 3.97 10.49
CA LEU A 72 2.39 3.86 9.05
C LEU A 72 3.09 2.54 8.71
N ASN A 73 3.37 1.69 9.70
CA ASN A 73 3.91 0.36 9.42
C ASN A 73 2.77 -0.55 8.96
N THR A 74 2.95 -1.18 7.80
CA THR A 74 1.91 -2.03 7.20
C THR A 74 1.45 -3.15 8.13
N VAL A 75 2.40 -3.82 8.79
CA VAL A 75 2.07 -4.92 9.70
C VAL A 75 1.26 -4.41 10.88
N THR A 76 1.72 -3.33 11.50
CA THR A 76 1.03 -2.73 12.64
C THR A 76 -0.39 -2.28 12.26
N ALA A 77 -0.52 -1.57 11.14
CA ALA A 77 -1.81 -1.08 10.67
C ALA A 77 -2.77 -2.22 10.39
N THR A 78 -2.27 -3.28 9.74
CA THR A 78 -3.09 -4.43 9.37
C THR A 78 -3.51 -5.22 10.61
N GLN A 79 -2.58 -5.47 11.54
CA GLN A 79 -2.91 -6.21 12.77
C GLN A 79 -3.93 -5.45 13.62
N ARG A 80 -3.80 -4.13 13.66
CA ARG A 80 -4.73 -3.29 14.39
C ARG A 80 -6.13 -3.40 13.80
N GLU A 81 -6.23 -3.40 12.48
CA GLU A 81 -7.51 -3.53 11.81
C GLU A 81 -8.11 -4.93 11.99
N ILE A 82 -7.29 -5.97 11.90
CA ILE A 82 -7.73 -7.35 12.15
C ILE A 82 -8.33 -7.48 13.55
N SER A 83 -7.69 -6.86 14.54
CA SER A 83 -8.16 -6.90 15.93
C SER A 83 -9.48 -6.14 16.12
N ALA A 84 -9.65 -5.04 15.37
CA ALA A 84 -10.84 -4.20 15.50
C ALA A 84 -12.01 -4.69 14.67
N ASN A 85 -11.75 -5.48 13.62
CA ASN A 85 -12.77 -5.87 12.66
C ASN A 85 -12.56 -7.33 12.23
N HIS A 86 -13.33 -8.23 12.84
CA HIS A 86 -13.20 -9.66 12.56
C HIS A 86 -13.70 -10.05 11.16
N ASN A 87 -14.27 -9.10 10.41
CA ASN A 87 -14.61 -9.31 9.00
C ASN A 87 -13.48 -8.89 8.06
N PHE A 88 -12.34 -8.51 8.61
CA PHE A 88 -11.19 -8.13 7.78
C PHE A 88 -10.77 -9.31 6.90
N PRO A 89 -10.63 -9.10 5.56
CA PRO A 89 -10.28 -10.20 4.65
C PRO A 89 -8.90 -10.77 4.96
N LYS A 90 -8.82 -12.11 5.03
CA LYS A 90 -7.59 -12.79 5.46
C LYS A 90 -6.43 -12.68 4.47
N ASP A 91 -6.73 -12.36 3.22
CA ASP A 91 -5.71 -12.24 2.17
C ASP A 91 -5.29 -10.81 1.90
N SER A 92 -5.65 -9.87 2.78
CA SER A 92 -5.47 -8.45 2.53
C SER A 92 -4.65 -7.77 3.60
N PHE A 93 -4.15 -6.58 3.26
CA PHE A 93 -3.44 -5.72 4.20
C PHE A 93 -3.87 -4.27 3.99
N VAL A 94 -3.62 -3.43 5.00
CA VAL A 94 -4.00 -2.01 4.95
C VAL A 94 -2.90 -1.23 4.23
N LEU A 95 -3.25 -0.54 3.16
CA LEU A 95 -2.33 0.36 2.45
C LEU A 95 -2.48 1.80 2.92
N GLU A 96 -3.69 2.21 3.22
CA GLU A 96 -3.94 3.61 3.59
C GLU A 96 -5.10 3.70 4.57
N ASP A 97 -4.94 4.52 5.63
CA ASP A 97 -6.03 4.87 6.53
C ASP A 97 -6.50 6.26 6.12
N MET A 98 -7.74 6.36 5.69
CA MET A 98 -8.29 7.65 5.23
C MET A 98 -8.55 8.62 6.39
N ASN A 99 -8.53 8.13 7.63
CA ASN A 99 -8.75 8.93 8.83
C ASN A 99 -10.11 9.62 8.87
N ILE A 100 -11.06 9.09 8.12
CA ILE A 100 -12.42 9.62 8.10
C ILE A 100 -13.39 8.46 7.90
N ASP A 101 -14.48 8.46 8.67
CA ASP A 101 -15.59 7.51 8.54
C ASP A 101 -15.16 6.04 8.55
N ALA A 102 -14.10 5.72 9.27
CA ALA A 102 -13.54 4.36 9.40
C ALA A 102 -13.12 3.76 8.06
N LYS A 103 -12.84 4.58 7.06
CA LYS A 103 -12.43 4.10 5.73
C LYS A 103 -10.96 3.72 5.70
N LYS A 104 -10.69 2.49 5.24
CA LYS A 104 -9.33 1.99 5.04
C LYS A 104 -9.21 1.48 3.61
N VAL A 105 -8.08 1.75 2.97
CA VAL A 105 -7.80 1.18 1.65
C VAL A 105 -7.00 -0.10 1.90
N ILE A 106 -7.51 -1.21 1.39
CA ILE A 106 -6.88 -2.53 1.56
C ILE A 106 -6.50 -3.10 0.21
N VAL A 107 -5.48 -3.96 0.22
CA VAL A 107 -4.96 -4.60 -1.00
C VAL A 107 -4.89 -6.08 -0.72
N ASP A 108 -5.35 -6.91 -1.67
CA ASP A 108 -5.26 -8.36 -1.51
C ASP A 108 -4.01 -8.91 -2.19
N GLU A 109 -3.78 -10.22 -2.05
CA GLU A 109 -2.58 -10.88 -2.59
C GLU A 109 -2.47 -10.76 -4.11
N SER A 110 -3.59 -10.57 -4.81
CA SER A 110 -3.58 -10.41 -6.26
C SER A 110 -3.29 -8.96 -6.68
N GLY A 111 -3.27 -8.04 -5.72
CA GLY A 111 -3.04 -6.63 -6.00
C GLY A 111 -4.31 -5.81 -6.17
N LYS A 112 -5.48 -6.43 -6.02
CA LYS A 112 -6.74 -5.72 -6.14
C LYS A 112 -6.92 -4.78 -4.94
N VAL A 113 -7.34 -3.55 -5.22
CA VAL A 113 -7.49 -2.51 -4.21
C VAL A 113 -8.97 -2.24 -3.94
N SER A 114 -9.32 -2.20 -2.67
CA SER A 114 -10.70 -2.00 -2.24
C SER A 114 -10.76 -1.04 -1.06
N MET A 115 -11.94 -0.46 -0.85
CA MET A 115 -12.22 0.35 0.34
C MET A 115 -12.95 -0.52 1.35
N LEU A 116 -12.40 -0.60 2.55
CA LEU A 116 -13.08 -1.26 3.68
C LEU A 116 -13.65 -0.18 4.58
N GLN A 117 -14.95 -0.25 4.83
CA GLN A 117 -15.62 0.66 5.76
C GLN A 117 -16.51 -0.20 6.66
N TYR A 118 -16.09 -0.38 7.91
CA TYR A 118 -16.69 -1.31 8.85
C TYR A 118 -16.66 -2.73 8.24
N ASP A 119 -17.78 -3.32 7.90
CA ASP A 119 -17.83 -4.64 7.27
C ASP A 119 -18.12 -4.58 5.76
N LYS A 120 -18.20 -3.37 5.18
CA LYS A 120 -18.50 -3.19 3.77
C LYS A 120 -17.21 -3.04 2.97
N ILE A 121 -17.07 -3.85 1.92
CA ILE A 121 -15.91 -3.79 1.02
C ILE A 121 -16.40 -3.32 -0.35
N THR A 122 -15.79 -2.23 -0.84
CA THR A 122 -16.13 -1.65 -2.14
C THR A 122 -14.90 -1.69 -3.03
N PRO A 123 -14.94 -2.39 -4.17
CA PRO A 123 -13.77 -2.41 -5.08
C PRO A 123 -13.47 -1.02 -5.61
N LEU A 124 -12.18 -0.68 -5.67
CA LEU A 124 -11.72 0.60 -6.22
C LEU A 124 -11.03 0.44 -7.56
N CYS A 125 -10.06 -0.46 -7.65
CA CYS A 125 -9.30 -0.67 -8.88
C CYS A 125 -8.56 -1.99 -8.80
N ASN A 126 -7.84 -2.33 -9.86
CA ASN A 126 -7.24 -3.67 -10.00
C ASN A 126 -5.75 -3.74 -9.68
N SER A 127 -5.11 -2.62 -9.37
CA SER A 127 -3.68 -2.63 -9.05
C SER A 127 -3.32 -1.43 -8.19
N ILE A 128 -2.19 -1.54 -7.48
CA ILE A 128 -1.67 -0.44 -6.67
C ILE A 128 -1.30 0.73 -7.58
N SER A 129 -0.76 0.44 -8.77
CA SER A 129 -0.42 1.47 -9.75
C SER A 129 -1.64 2.29 -10.15
N GLU A 130 -2.79 1.65 -10.37
CA GLU A 130 -4.03 2.37 -10.67
C GLU A 130 -4.49 3.18 -9.46
N TYR A 131 -4.34 2.63 -8.27
CA TYR A 131 -4.71 3.37 -7.07
C TYR A 131 -3.81 4.60 -6.88
N LEU A 132 -2.53 4.48 -7.22
CA LEU A 132 -1.62 5.62 -7.19
C LEU A 132 -2.12 6.75 -8.07
N ASP A 133 -2.61 6.44 -9.27
CA ASP A 133 -3.18 7.45 -10.16
C ASP A 133 -4.37 8.15 -9.51
N MET A 134 -5.21 7.40 -8.80
CA MET A 134 -6.33 7.97 -8.06
C MET A 134 -5.84 8.93 -6.97
N CYS A 135 -4.79 8.55 -6.25
CA CYS A 135 -4.22 9.39 -5.20
C CYS A 135 -3.63 10.68 -5.75
N VAL A 136 -2.92 10.59 -6.88
CA VAL A 136 -2.34 11.76 -7.53
C VAL A 136 -3.45 12.72 -7.97
N GLU A 137 -4.50 12.17 -8.59
CA GLU A 137 -5.63 12.99 -9.03
C GLU A 137 -6.32 13.67 -7.86
N ARG A 138 -6.49 12.95 -6.75
CA ARG A 138 -7.14 13.46 -5.54
C ARG A 138 -6.37 14.64 -4.92
N ASN A 139 -5.06 14.70 -5.13
CA ASN A 139 -4.21 15.75 -4.55
C ASN A 139 -3.97 16.94 -5.50
N LYS A 140 -4.67 17.00 -6.61
CA LYS A 140 -4.55 18.14 -7.53
C LYS A 140 -5.37 19.33 -7.08
#